data_18a3db76746bab266d9d9a28a597b4f6
#
_entry.id   18a3db76746bab266d9d9a28a597b4f6
#
_cell.length_a   1.000
_cell.length_b   1.000
_cell.length_c   1.000
_cell.angle_alpha   90.00
_cell.angle_beta   90.00
_cell.angle_gamma   90.00
#
_symmetry.space_group_name_H-M   'P 1'
#
loop_
_entity.id
_entity.type
_entity.pdbx_description
1 polymer ?
#
loop_
_entity_poly.entity_id
_entity_poly.type
_entity_poly.pdbx_seq_one_letter_code
_entity_poly.pdbx_strand_id
1 'polypeptide(L)'
;LLCVCAVTAQIRGNEIRVVVSPDHSDWVYRLNEKCTFTVRVLKAQNLLSDVKIDYELGPEMYPTEVKKDVVLKDGTLKLQGTMKTAGFLRCKVKAHVDGRTYEGLATSAYAPEQLQPVTKLPADFRDYWAKTLEEARKTPLNPLMTLLPERCTETDNVYQVSFQTKAWGGRFYGILSIPKKEGKYPALLRVPGAGVRPYAGDTYTAPGKVITLEVGIHGIPVTMQQSVYDALAG
;
A
#
# COMPACT_ATOMS: atom_id res chain seq x y z
N LEU A 1 -34.34 4.67 40.65
CA LEU A 1 -34.19 5.18 39.25
C LEU A 1 -33.30 4.17 38.52
N LEU A 2 -33.91 3.28 37.69
CA LEU A 2 -33.17 2.36 36.84
C LEU A 2 -32.78 3.14 35.56
N CYS A 3 -31.48 3.35 35.34
CA CYS A 3 -30.94 3.89 34.13
C CYS A 3 -30.81 2.75 33.09
N VAL A 4 -31.71 2.70 32.11
CA VAL A 4 -31.63 1.76 31.00
C VAL A 4 -30.65 2.36 29.99
N CYS A 5 -29.40 1.90 29.99
CA CYS A 5 -28.46 2.19 28.90
C CYS A 5 -28.88 1.38 27.67
N ALA A 6 -29.47 2.04 26.68
CA ALA A 6 -29.67 1.45 25.35
C ALA A 6 -28.31 1.30 24.68
N VAL A 7 -27.79 0.08 24.64
CA VAL A 7 -26.61 -0.26 23.83
C VAL A 7 -27.06 -0.39 22.39
N THR A 8 -26.89 0.66 21.59
CA THR A 8 -27.04 0.57 20.15
C THR A 8 -25.81 -0.16 19.60
N ALA A 9 -25.95 -1.45 19.30
CA ALA A 9 -24.96 -2.19 18.55
C ALA A 9 -24.91 -1.63 17.13
N GLN A 10 -23.91 -0.81 16.82
CA GLN A 10 -23.60 -0.42 15.45
C GLN A 10 -23.02 -1.62 14.73
N ILE A 11 -23.75 -2.15 13.75
CA ILE A 11 -23.24 -3.14 12.81
C ILE A 11 -22.14 -2.47 11.98
N ARG A 12 -20.88 -2.66 12.35
CA ARG A 12 -19.71 -2.23 11.59
C ARG A 12 -19.39 -3.29 10.52
N GLY A 13 -20.11 -3.26 9.41
CA GLY A 13 -19.82 -4.13 8.27
C GLY A 13 -20.49 -3.57 7.02
N ASN A 14 -19.84 -3.66 5.87
CA ASN A 14 -20.50 -3.39 4.60
C ASN A 14 -21.62 -4.41 4.44
N GLU A 15 -22.86 -3.96 4.54
CA GLU A 15 -24.04 -4.80 4.35
C GLU A 15 -24.02 -5.46 2.96
N ILE A 16 -23.55 -4.72 1.94
CA ILE A 16 -23.39 -5.20 0.57
C ILE A 16 -21.95 -5.62 0.31
N ARG A 17 -21.80 -6.82 -0.25
CA ARG A 17 -20.50 -7.37 -0.67
C ARG A 17 -20.60 -7.91 -2.09
N VAL A 18 -19.62 -7.55 -2.93
CA VAL A 18 -19.42 -8.15 -4.25
C VAL A 18 -18.27 -9.14 -4.13
N VAL A 19 -18.57 -10.42 -4.31
CA VAL A 19 -17.60 -11.50 -4.22
C VAL A 19 -17.36 -12.04 -5.63
N VAL A 20 -16.10 -12.03 -6.04
CA VAL A 20 -15.64 -12.64 -7.29
C VAL A 20 -14.64 -13.72 -6.92
N SER A 21 -14.83 -14.94 -7.41
CA SER A 21 -13.92 -16.05 -7.13
C SER A 21 -13.73 -16.92 -8.36
N PRO A 22 -12.50 -17.31 -8.69
CA PRO A 22 -12.23 -18.29 -9.73
C PRO A 22 -12.63 -19.70 -9.27
N ASP A 23 -12.70 -20.64 -10.20
CA ASP A 23 -13.05 -22.05 -9.94
C ASP A 23 -11.88 -22.89 -9.42
N HIS A 24 -10.62 -22.46 -9.60
CA HIS A 24 -9.45 -23.07 -8.94
C HIS A 24 -9.20 -22.47 -7.57
N SER A 25 -8.90 -23.31 -6.58
CA SER A 25 -8.66 -22.87 -5.20
C SER A 25 -7.30 -22.14 -5.01
N ASP A 26 -6.31 -22.46 -5.84
CA ASP A 26 -5.00 -21.82 -5.87
C ASP A 26 -4.91 -20.61 -6.81
N TRP A 27 -5.98 -20.38 -7.60
CA TRP A 27 -6.10 -19.30 -8.58
C TRP A 27 -5.07 -19.37 -9.72
N VAL A 28 -4.47 -20.54 -9.96
CA VAL A 28 -3.44 -20.76 -10.97
C VAL A 28 -3.98 -21.64 -12.09
N TYR A 29 -3.68 -21.26 -13.34
CA TYR A 29 -4.16 -21.88 -14.56
C TYR A 29 -3.02 -22.10 -15.54
N ARG A 30 -3.17 -23.12 -16.38
CA ARG A 30 -2.28 -23.33 -17.53
C ARG A 30 -2.70 -22.43 -18.69
N LEU A 31 -1.77 -22.17 -19.61
CA LEU A 31 -2.09 -21.44 -20.85
C LEU A 31 -3.22 -22.15 -21.61
N ASN A 32 -4.16 -21.35 -22.14
CA ASN A 32 -5.37 -21.78 -22.84
C ASN A 32 -6.40 -22.53 -21.97
N GLU A 33 -6.13 -22.77 -20.70
CA GLU A 33 -7.12 -23.30 -19.78
C GLU A 33 -8.24 -22.29 -19.54
N LYS A 34 -9.46 -22.77 -19.34
CA LYS A 34 -10.62 -21.92 -19.09
C LYS A 34 -10.77 -21.66 -17.60
N CYS A 35 -10.70 -20.40 -17.20
CA CYS A 35 -11.04 -19.93 -15.86
C CYS A 35 -12.51 -19.53 -15.82
N THR A 36 -13.26 -19.97 -14.81
CA THR A 36 -14.63 -19.53 -14.55
C THR A 36 -14.71 -18.72 -13.28
N PHE A 37 -14.90 -17.42 -13.42
CA PHE A 37 -15.18 -16.54 -12.28
C PHE A 37 -16.66 -16.64 -11.90
N THR A 38 -16.92 -16.92 -10.63
CA THR A 38 -18.26 -16.82 -10.05
C THR A 38 -18.39 -15.48 -9.35
N VAL A 39 -19.29 -14.64 -9.84
CA VAL A 39 -19.67 -13.36 -9.26
C VAL A 39 -20.89 -13.57 -8.38
N ARG A 40 -20.87 -13.03 -7.15
CA ARG A 40 -22.00 -13.02 -6.22
C ARG A 40 -22.15 -11.66 -5.59
N VAL A 41 -23.36 -11.15 -5.53
CA VAL A 41 -23.69 -9.94 -4.77
C VAL A 41 -24.49 -10.37 -3.55
N LEU A 42 -23.99 -9.99 -2.38
CA LEU A 42 -24.55 -10.40 -1.09
C LEU A 42 -25.02 -9.17 -0.31
N LYS A 43 -26.18 -9.26 0.33
CA LYS A 43 -26.67 -8.35 1.36
C LYS A 43 -26.84 -9.12 2.66
N ALA A 44 -26.12 -8.72 3.69
CA ALA A 44 -26.11 -9.42 5.00
C ALA A 44 -25.92 -10.96 4.85
N GLN A 45 -24.97 -11.39 4.00
CA GLN A 45 -24.63 -12.79 3.67
C GLN A 45 -25.62 -13.53 2.78
N ASN A 46 -26.76 -12.96 2.40
CA ASN A 46 -27.73 -13.58 1.49
C ASN A 46 -27.50 -13.06 0.06
N LEU A 47 -27.74 -13.90 -0.94
CA LEU A 47 -27.71 -13.49 -2.35
C LEU A 47 -28.76 -12.41 -2.60
N LEU A 48 -28.35 -11.36 -3.29
CA LEU A 48 -29.22 -10.24 -3.68
C LEU A 48 -29.62 -10.40 -5.16
N SER A 49 -30.90 -10.68 -5.43
CA SER A 49 -31.43 -10.84 -6.78
C SER A 49 -31.66 -9.49 -7.48
N ASP A 50 -31.78 -9.55 -8.80
CA ASP A 50 -32.13 -8.41 -9.68
C ASP A 50 -31.18 -7.21 -9.59
N VAL A 51 -29.90 -7.48 -9.25
CA VAL A 51 -28.86 -6.44 -9.16
C VAL A 51 -28.29 -6.16 -10.54
N LYS A 52 -28.18 -4.88 -10.87
CA LYS A 52 -27.41 -4.45 -12.05
C LYS A 52 -25.92 -4.39 -11.72
N ILE A 53 -25.11 -4.96 -12.60
CA ILE A 53 -23.65 -4.89 -12.49
C ILE A 53 -23.03 -4.41 -13.80
N ASP A 54 -21.89 -3.75 -13.66
CA ASP A 54 -20.93 -3.60 -14.74
C ASP A 54 -19.76 -4.55 -14.49
N TYR A 55 -19.16 -5.10 -15.54
CA TYR A 55 -17.97 -5.91 -15.38
C TYR A 55 -16.93 -5.68 -16.48
N GLU A 56 -15.69 -5.91 -16.11
CA GLU A 56 -14.53 -5.95 -16.98
C GLU A 56 -13.83 -7.31 -16.81
N LEU A 57 -13.56 -8.00 -17.92
CA LEU A 57 -12.85 -9.28 -17.94
C LEU A 57 -11.76 -9.24 -19.01
N GLY A 58 -10.55 -9.65 -18.66
CA GLY A 58 -9.44 -9.71 -19.61
C GLY A 58 -8.08 -9.67 -18.92
N PRO A 59 -6.99 -9.59 -19.68
CA PRO A 59 -5.66 -9.38 -19.11
C PRO A 59 -5.64 -8.15 -18.21
N GLU A 60 -4.88 -8.21 -17.11
CA GLU A 60 -4.76 -7.11 -16.18
C GLU A 60 -4.40 -5.80 -16.89
N MET A 61 -5.10 -4.69 -16.57
CA MET A 61 -5.03 -3.37 -17.21
C MET A 61 -5.55 -3.31 -18.66
N TYR A 62 -5.85 -4.44 -19.32
CA TYR A 62 -6.29 -4.49 -20.71
C TYR A 62 -7.53 -5.38 -20.87
N PRO A 63 -8.69 -5.01 -20.30
CA PRO A 63 -9.90 -5.82 -20.40
C PRO A 63 -10.32 -5.99 -21.87
N THR A 64 -10.60 -7.23 -22.25
CA THR A 64 -11.06 -7.57 -23.61
C THR A 64 -12.58 -7.67 -23.69
N GLU A 65 -13.26 -7.80 -22.58
CA GLU A 65 -14.71 -7.78 -22.46
C GLU A 65 -15.14 -6.78 -21.41
N VAL A 66 -15.99 -5.83 -21.80
CA VAL A 66 -16.60 -4.82 -20.91
C VAL A 66 -18.10 -4.83 -21.14
N LYS A 67 -18.87 -5.08 -20.10
CA LYS A 67 -20.33 -5.05 -20.14
C LYS A 67 -20.87 -4.15 -19.04
N LYS A 68 -21.97 -3.46 -19.35
CA LYS A 68 -22.68 -2.58 -18.41
C LYS A 68 -24.13 -3.03 -18.27
N ASP A 69 -24.72 -2.66 -17.16
CA ASP A 69 -26.14 -2.90 -16.84
C ASP A 69 -26.57 -4.37 -16.97
N VAL A 70 -25.69 -5.31 -16.72
CA VAL A 70 -26.00 -6.74 -16.72
C VAL A 70 -26.80 -7.07 -15.46
N VAL A 71 -27.97 -7.68 -15.60
CA VAL A 71 -28.83 -8.02 -14.47
C VAL A 71 -28.50 -9.40 -13.93
N LEU A 72 -28.15 -9.48 -12.66
CA LEU A 72 -28.01 -10.72 -11.91
C LEU A 72 -29.38 -11.14 -11.35
N LYS A 73 -30.11 -11.97 -12.09
CA LYS A 73 -31.47 -12.40 -11.67
C LYS A 73 -31.47 -13.14 -10.33
N ASP A 74 -30.51 -14.06 -10.16
CA ASP A 74 -30.40 -14.90 -8.96
C ASP A 74 -29.21 -14.51 -8.07
N GLY A 75 -28.74 -13.27 -8.16
CA GLY A 75 -27.60 -12.76 -7.39
C GLY A 75 -26.24 -13.41 -7.75
N THR A 76 -26.19 -14.21 -8.83
CA THR A 76 -24.99 -14.93 -9.26
C THR A 76 -24.80 -14.83 -10.78
N LEU A 77 -23.55 -14.72 -11.22
CA LEU A 77 -23.16 -14.77 -12.64
C LEU A 77 -21.85 -15.53 -12.77
N LYS A 78 -21.74 -16.36 -13.82
CA LYS A 78 -20.48 -17.02 -14.20
C LYS A 78 -19.91 -16.35 -15.44
N LEU A 79 -18.66 -15.91 -15.34
CA LEU A 79 -17.90 -15.30 -16.42
C LEU A 79 -16.70 -16.18 -16.74
N GLN A 80 -16.42 -16.37 -18.02
CA GLN A 80 -15.34 -17.26 -18.46
C GLN A 80 -14.29 -16.49 -19.24
N GLY A 81 -13.03 -16.76 -18.95
CA GLY A 81 -11.91 -16.21 -19.66
C GLY A 81 -10.76 -17.20 -19.79
N THR A 82 -9.80 -16.87 -20.61
CA THR A 82 -8.57 -17.63 -20.79
C THR A 82 -7.45 -16.72 -21.24
N MET A 83 -6.19 -17.17 -21.08
CA MET A 83 -5.03 -16.48 -21.60
C MET A 83 -4.16 -17.41 -22.42
N LYS A 84 -3.59 -16.88 -23.52
CA LYS A 84 -2.67 -17.60 -24.41
C LYS A 84 -1.20 -17.36 -24.05
N THR A 85 -0.92 -16.38 -23.21
CA THR A 85 0.42 -16.02 -22.75
C THR A 85 0.44 -15.95 -21.23
N ALA A 86 1.61 -16.15 -20.63
CA ALA A 86 1.79 -15.99 -19.19
C ALA A 86 1.39 -14.60 -18.74
N GLY A 87 0.70 -14.49 -17.61
CA GLY A 87 0.16 -13.23 -17.11
C GLY A 87 -0.98 -13.41 -16.13
N PHE A 88 -1.81 -12.36 -16.02
CA PHE A 88 -2.91 -12.32 -15.07
C PHE A 88 -4.23 -11.98 -15.76
N LEU A 89 -5.22 -12.84 -15.58
CA LEU A 89 -6.59 -12.63 -16.03
C LEU A 89 -7.39 -12.03 -14.88
N ARG A 90 -7.93 -10.82 -15.07
CA ARG A 90 -8.67 -10.08 -14.05
C ARG A 90 -10.13 -9.97 -14.39
N CYS A 91 -10.98 -10.25 -13.41
CA CYS A 91 -12.42 -9.96 -13.43
C CYS A 91 -12.71 -8.88 -12.39
N LYS A 92 -13.12 -7.70 -12.83
CA LYS A 92 -13.55 -6.58 -11.98
C LYS A 92 -15.05 -6.37 -12.17
N VAL A 93 -15.79 -6.22 -11.06
CA VAL A 93 -17.23 -6.08 -11.05
C VAL A 93 -17.64 -4.89 -10.20
N LYS A 94 -18.58 -4.10 -10.69
CA LYS A 94 -19.26 -3.01 -9.98
C LYS A 94 -20.73 -3.33 -9.87
N ALA A 95 -21.26 -3.47 -8.66
CA ALA A 95 -22.69 -3.68 -8.41
C ALA A 95 -23.35 -2.36 -7.99
N HIS A 96 -24.51 -2.08 -8.58
CA HIS A 96 -25.29 -0.87 -8.31
C HIS A 96 -26.48 -1.24 -7.42
N VAL A 97 -26.42 -0.84 -6.14
CA VAL A 97 -27.43 -1.17 -5.11
C VAL A 97 -27.79 0.08 -4.34
N ASP A 98 -29.06 0.39 -4.25
CA ASP A 98 -29.60 1.52 -3.47
C ASP A 98 -28.89 2.86 -3.79
N GLY A 99 -28.60 3.12 -5.07
CA GLY A 99 -27.94 4.34 -5.54
C GLY A 99 -26.44 4.42 -5.23
N ARG A 100 -25.83 3.34 -4.72
CA ARG A 100 -24.39 3.23 -4.44
C ARG A 100 -23.75 2.17 -5.31
N THR A 101 -22.44 2.30 -5.50
CA THR A 101 -21.61 1.34 -6.25
C THR A 101 -20.70 0.59 -5.29
N TYR A 102 -20.69 -0.73 -5.42
CA TYR A 102 -19.83 -1.65 -4.65
C TYR A 102 -18.95 -2.43 -5.62
N GLU A 103 -17.68 -2.59 -5.28
CA GLU A 103 -16.70 -3.26 -6.17
C GLU A 103 -16.30 -4.64 -5.63
N GLY A 104 -16.08 -5.57 -6.55
CA GLY A 104 -15.46 -6.86 -6.32
C GLY A 104 -14.43 -7.16 -7.40
N LEU A 105 -13.38 -7.88 -7.05
CA LEU A 105 -12.23 -8.14 -7.91
C LEU A 105 -11.66 -9.52 -7.62
N ALA A 106 -11.32 -10.26 -8.68
CA ALA A 106 -10.46 -11.43 -8.61
C ALA A 106 -9.49 -11.46 -9.79
N THR A 107 -8.27 -11.96 -9.55
CA THR A 107 -7.23 -12.06 -10.56
C THR A 107 -6.62 -13.46 -10.53
N SER A 108 -6.72 -14.20 -11.62
CA SER A 108 -6.14 -15.53 -11.78
C SER A 108 -4.81 -15.46 -12.51
N ALA A 109 -3.82 -16.22 -12.03
CA ALA A 109 -2.51 -16.32 -12.64
C ALA A 109 -2.46 -17.40 -13.71
N TYR A 110 -1.89 -17.10 -14.86
CA TYR A 110 -1.66 -18.04 -15.95
C TYR A 110 -0.17 -18.26 -16.15
N ALA A 111 0.28 -19.49 -15.92
CA ALA A 111 1.67 -19.92 -16.04
C ALA A 111 2.66 -18.88 -15.42
N PRO A 112 2.47 -18.48 -14.14
CA PRO A 112 3.25 -17.40 -13.54
C PRO A 112 4.76 -17.68 -13.52
N GLU A 113 5.16 -18.94 -13.54
CA GLU A 113 6.54 -19.39 -13.63
C GLU A 113 7.21 -19.05 -14.97
N GLN A 114 6.44 -18.74 -16.01
CA GLN A 114 6.93 -18.35 -17.33
C GLN A 114 7.03 -16.83 -17.51
N LEU A 115 6.63 -16.05 -16.50
CA LEU A 115 6.75 -14.59 -16.56
C LEU A 115 8.21 -14.17 -16.62
N GLN A 116 8.51 -13.30 -17.58
CA GLN A 116 9.85 -12.72 -17.74
C GLN A 116 9.81 -11.24 -17.35
N PRO A 117 10.87 -10.75 -16.69
CA PRO A 117 10.99 -9.32 -16.43
C PRO A 117 10.94 -8.52 -17.75
N VAL A 118 10.13 -7.47 -17.78
CA VAL A 118 10.05 -6.55 -18.94
C VAL A 118 11.24 -5.60 -19.02
N THR A 119 11.98 -5.46 -17.92
CA THR A 119 13.19 -4.63 -17.82
C THR A 119 14.40 -5.48 -17.48
N LYS A 120 15.55 -5.08 -17.96
CA LYS A 120 16.83 -5.69 -17.61
C LYS A 120 17.62 -4.71 -16.75
N LEU A 121 18.39 -5.24 -15.83
CA LEU A 121 19.37 -4.46 -15.10
C LEU A 121 20.35 -3.82 -16.10
N PRO A 122 20.58 -2.48 -16.08
CA PRO A 122 21.61 -1.87 -16.94
C PRO A 122 22.96 -2.54 -16.72
N ALA A 123 23.74 -2.67 -17.80
CA ALA A 123 25.02 -3.38 -17.72
C ALA A 123 26.00 -2.71 -16.74
N ASP A 124 25.93 -1.41 -16.61
CA ASP A 124 26.79 -0.58 -15.76
C ASP A 124 26.18 -0.33 -14.36
N PHE A 125 25.04 -0.95 -14.00
CA PHE A 125 24.33 -0.67 -12.73
C PHE A 125 25.24 -0.76 -11.50
N ARG A 126 26.04 -1.81 -11.42
CA ARG A 126 26.93 -2.02 -10.26
C ARG A 126 28.06 -1.00 -10.21
N ASP A 127 28.65 -0.73 -11.34
CA ASP A 127 29.79 0.21 -11.46
C ASP A 127 29.31 1.65 -11.21
N TYR A 128 28.16 2.01 -11.76
CA TYR A 128 27.50 3.30 -11.48
C TYR A 128 27.28 3.52 -9.98
N TRP A 129 26.66 2.54 -9.30
CA TRP A 129 26.38 2.66 -7.87
C TRP A 129 27.65 2.61 -7.01
N ALA A 130 28.64 1.77 -7.37
CA ALA A 130 29.91 1.74 -6.66
C ALA A 130 30.59 3.10 -6.68
N LYS A 131 30.70 3.71 -7.87
CA LYS A 131 31.27 5.05 -8.07
C LYS A 131 30.47 6.12 -7.34
N THR A 132 29.15 6.09 -7.44
CA THR A 132 28.27 7.06 -6.77
C THR A 132 28.41 7.01 -5.24
N LEU A 133 28.49 5.80 -4.68
CA LEU A 133 28.70 5.62 -3.23
C LEU A 133 30.10 6.07 -2.80
N GLU A 134 31.13 5.81 -3.61
CA GLU A 134 32.48 6.30 -3.34
C GLU A 134 32.53 7.82 -3.28
N GLU A 135 31.91 8.49 -4.25
CA GLU A 135 31.81 9.96 -4.27
C GLU A 135 31.00 10.47 -3.06
N ALA A 136 29.86 9.86 -2.75
CA ALA A 136 29.04 10.26 -1.60
C ALA A 136 29.80 10.14 -0.27
N ARG A 137 30.62 9.12 -0.09
CA ARG A 137 31.44 8.91 1.12
C ARG A 137 32.54 9.96 1.33
N LYS A 138 32.92 10.71 0.30
CA LYS A 138 33.88 11.83 0.44
C LYS A 138 33.26 13.03 1.17
N THR A 139 31.93 13.11 1.23
CA THR A 139 31.21 14.18 1.92
C THR A 139 31.00 13.81 3.39
N PRO A 140 31.50 14.59 4.36
CA PRO A 140 31.21 14.38 5.77
C PRO A 140 29.72 14.47 6.04
N LEU A 141 29.18 13.59 6.87
CA LEU A 141 27.74 13.59 7.20
C LEU A 141 27.28 14.84 7.96
N ASN A 142 28.17 15.49 8.72
CA ASN A 142 27.89 16.66 9.54
C ASN A 142 26.49 16.59 10.19
N PRO A 143 26.23 15.60 11.07
CA PRO A 143 24.91 15.42 11.65
C PRO A 143 24.56 16.61 12.55
N LEU A 144 23.35 17.12 12.39
CA LEU A 144 22.75 18.08 13.33
C LEU A 144 21.57 17.38 13.99
N MET A 145 21.47 17.55 15.31
CA MET A 145 20.43 16.93 16.12
C MET A 145 19.77 18.01 16.99
N THR A 146 18.44 18.07 16.95
CA THR A 146 17.64 18.97 17.79
C THR A 146 16.61 18.13 18.53
N LEU A 147 16.64 18.17 19.87
CA LEU A 147 15.64 17.48 20.69
C LEU A 147 14.25 18.06 20.42
N LEU A 148 13.26 17.18 20.34
CA LEU A 148 11.84 17.52 20.23
C LEU A 148 11.13 17.08 21.51
N PRO A 149 11.16 17.92 22.58
CA PRO A 149 10.64 17.54 23.89
C PRO A 149 9.18 17.09 23.86
N GLU A 150 8.37 17.72 22.99
CA GLU A 150 6.95 17.44 22.79
C GLU A 150 6.68 16.06 22.17
N ARG A 151 7.71 15.42 21.61
CA ARG A 151 7.63 14.08 20.99
C ARG A 151 8.31 13.01 21.82
N CYS A 152 9.06 13.40 22.86
CA CYS A 152 9.68 12.43 23.76
C CYS A 152 8.62 11.64 24.52
N THR A 153 8.89 10.36 24.74
CA THR A 153 8.03 9.46 25.54
C THR A 153 8.68 9.20 26.92
N GLU A 154 8.07 8.37 27.74
CA GLU A 154 8.68 7.90 28.97
C GLU A 154 9.97 7.12 28.71
N THR A 155 10.03 6.39 27.59
CA THR A 155 11.11 5.46 27.25
C THR A 155 12.09 5.97 26.23
N ASP A 156 11.73 6.95 25.39
CA ASP A 156 12.53 7.39 24.25
C ASP A 156 12.68 8.91 24.16
N ASN A 157 13.86 9.35 23.80
CA ASN A 157 14.13 10.71 23.35
C ASN A 157 13.96 10.79 21.85
N VAL A 158 13.32 11.86 21.36
CA VAL A 158 13.05 12.08 19.95
C VAL A 158 13.77 13.33 19.46
N TYR A 159 14.46 13.19 18.34
CA TYR A 159 15.24 14.29 17.74
C TYR A 159 14.85 14.50 16.29
N GLN A 160 14.76 15.74 15.87
CA GLN A 160 14.94 16.05 14.46
C GLN A 160 16.44 15.95 14.15
N VAL A 161 16.77 15.20 13.11
CA VAL A 161 18.14 15.07 12.64
C VAL A 161 18.25 15.54 11.20
N SER A 162 19.45 16.01 10.82
CA SER A 162 19.75 16.22 9.41
C SER A 162 21.19 15.84 9.11
N PHE A 163 21.40 15.39 7.87
CA PHE A 163 22.70 14.92 7.38
C PHE A 163 23.06 15.62 6.08
N GLN A 164 24.32 16.00 5.96
CA GLN A 164 24.84 16.56 4.72
C GLN A 164 24.94 15.47 3.64
N THR A 165 24.44 15.76 2.44
CA THR A 165 24.41 14.81 1.32
C THR A 165 25.33 15.22 0.18
N LYS A 166 25.72 16.51 0.12
CA LYS A 166 26.57 17.07 -0.93
C LYS A 166 27.54 18.10 -0.35
N ALA A 167 28.71 18.20 -0.93
CA ALA A 167 29.75 19.14 -0.48
C ALA A 167 29.28 20.61 -0.46
N TRP A 168 28.33 21.00 -1.34
CA TRP A 168 27.76 22.35 -1.41
C TRP A 168 26.56 22.58 -0.47
N GLY A 169 26.36 21.73 0.54
CA GLY A 169 25.41 21.99 1.63
C GLY A 169 24.03 21.37 1.49
N GLY A 170 23.80 20.50 0.50
CA GLY A 170 22.55 19.73 0.43
C GLY A 170 22.40 18.83 1.66
N ARG A 171 21.19 18.82 2.25
CA ARG A 171 20.89 17.99 3.44
C ARG A 171 19.61 17.21 3.23
N PHE A 172 19.48 16.06 3.87
CA PHE A 172 18.20 15.45 4.13
C PHE A 172 17.92 15.40 5.64
N TYR A 173 16.65 15.26 5.97
CA TYR A 173 16.16 15.40 7.33
C TYR A 173 15.41 14.13 7.75
N GLY A 174 15.34 13.88 9.05
CA GLY A 174 14.62 12.75 9.60
C GLY A 174 14.28 12.93 11.07
N ILE A 175 13.57 11.96 11.60
CA ILE A 175 13.29 11.83 13.03
C ILE A 175 14.04 10.61 13.56
N LEU A 176 14.84 10.84 14.59
CA LEU A 176 15.60 9.82 15.30
C LEU A 176 15.00 9.62 16.69
N SER A 177 14.60 8.42 17.01
CA SER A 177 14.14 8.04 18.35
C SER A 177 15.18 7.13 18.99
N ILE A 178 15.59 7.46 20.21
CA ILE A 178 16.66 6.77 20.96
C ILE A 178 16.12 6.41 22.35
N PRO A 179 16.25 5.15 22.80
CA PRO A 179 15.94 4.76 24.16
C PRO A 179 16.67 5.64 25.21
N LYS A 180 15.95 6.09 26.24
CA LYS A 180 16.53 6.90 27.32
C LYS A 180 17.50 6.11 28.20
N LYS A 181 17.24 4.80 28.37
CA LYS A 181 18.13 3.92 29.12
C LYS A 181 19.41 3.69 28.32
N GLU A 182 20.55 3.85 28.94
CA GLU A 182 21.83 3.54 28.31
C GLU A 182 21.93 2.07 27.95
N GLY A 183 22.52 1.76 26.80
CA GLY A 183 22.68 0.40 26.32
C GLY A 183 23.06 0.30 24.84
N LYS A 184 23.16 -0.91 24.36
CA LYS A 184 23.30 -1.23 22.93
C LYS A 184 21.95 -1.73 22.42
N TYR A 185 21.45 -1.13 21.37
CA TYR A 185 20.13 -1.40 20.82
C TYR A 185 20.23 -1.76 19.34
N PRO A 186 19.37 -2.63 18.84
CA PRO A 186 19.20 -2.76 17.41
C PRO A 186 18.76 -1.43 16.81
N ALA A 187 19.10 -1.19 15.55
CA ALA A 187 18.69 0.03 14.83
C ALA A 187 17.79 -0.31 13.64
N LEU A 188 16.74 0.47 13.45
CA LEU A 188 15.78 0.35 12.37
C LEU A 188 15.79 1.65 11.54
N LEU A 189 16.16 1.52 10.26
CA LEU A 189 16.01 2.60 9.29
C LEU A 189 14.65 2.46 8.59
N ARG A 190 13.83 3.51 8.65
CA ARG A 190 12.57 3.63 7.92
C ARG A 190 12.74 4.58 6.74
N VAL A 191 12.58 4.06 5.55
CA VAL A 191 12.61 4.84 4.32
C VAL A 191 11.19 5.25 3.92
N PRO A 192 11.00 6.44 3.33
CA PRO A 192 9.69 6.94 3.00
C PRO A 192 9.07 6.25 1.78
N GLY A 193 7.74 6.24 1.73
CA GLY A 193 7.01 6.09 0.48
C GLY A 193 7.02 7.40 -0.33
N ALA A 194 6.30 7.43 -1.44
CA ALA A 194 6.16 8.61 -2.28
C ALA A 194 5.47 9.79 -1.55
N GLY A 195 5.79 11.00 -1.99
CA GLY A 195 5.15 12.24 -1.54
C GLY A 195 5.94 13.02 -0.49
N VAL A 196 5.77 14.34 -0.54
CA VAL A 196 6.33 15.30 0.42
C VAL A 196 5.39 15.38 1.62
N ARG A 197 5.89 15.15 2.83
CA ARG A 197 5.05 15.09 4.03
C ARG A 197 5.88 15.25 5.30
N PRO A 198 5.25 15.61 6.44
CA PRO A 198 5.90 15.56 7.74
C PRO A 198 6.12 14.10 8.19
N TYR A 199 7.06 13.92 9.10
CA TYR A 199 7.32 12.62 9.75
C TYR A 199 7.21 12.78 11.26
N ALA A 200 6.53 11.81 11.88
CA ALA A 200 6.34 11.81 13.34
C ALA A 200 7.50 11.15 14.09
N GLY A 201 8.18 10.21 13.45
CA GLY A 201 9.11 9.28 14.08
C GLY A 201 8.40 8.02 14.59
N ASP A 202 9.17 7.03 14.96
CA ASP A 202 8.67 5.75 15.45
C ASP A 202 9.10 5.51 16.89
N THR A 203 8.19 5.77 17.82
CA THR A 203 8.32 5.47 19.26
C THR A 203 7.39 4.34 19.69
N TYR A 204 6.69 3.69 18.75
CA TYR A 204 5.61 2.73 19.03
C TYR A 204 5.91 1.29 18.61
N THR A 205 6.81 1.06 17.64
CA THR A 205 7.12 -0.31 17.17
C THR A 205 7.80 -1.15 18.27
N ALA A 206 8.77 -0.57 18.98
CA ALA A 206 9.44 -1.23 20.10
C ALA A 206 9.93 -0.19 21.13
N PRO A 207 9.03 0.42 21.92
CA PRO A 207 9.35 1.51 22.85
C PRO A 207 10.50 1.13 23.81
N GLY A 208 11.53 1.96 23.87
CA GLY A 208 12.69 1.78 24.73
C GLY A 208 13.59 0.58 24.39
N LYS A 209 13.40 -0.08 23.24
CA LYS A 209 14.13 -1.31 22.87
C LYS A 209 14.85 -1.23 21.54
N VAL A 210 14.62 -0.20 20.74
CA VAL A 210 15.19 -0.04 19.39
C VAL A 210 15.49 1.43 19.13
N ILE A 211 16.58 1.71 18.41
CA ILE A 211 16.84 3.04 17.84
C ILE A 211 16.15 3.08 16.49
N THR A 212 15.29 4.06 16.24
CA THR A 212 14.61 4.21 14.95
C THR A 212 15.04 5.52 14.28
N LEU A 213 15.33 5.45 12.97
CA LEU A 213 15.58 6.60 12.13
C LEU A 213 14.59 6.59 10.97
N GLU A 214 13.65 7.53 10.97
CA GLU A 214 12.73 7.76 9.87
C GLU A 214 13.22 8.94 9.03
N VAL A 215 13.50 8.75 7.74
CA VAL A 215 14.12 9.77 6.89
C VAL A 215 13.15 10.33 5.86
N GLY A 216 13.26 11.65 5.61
CA GLY A 216 12.61 12.34 4.50
C GLY A 216 13.65 12.68 3.42
N ILE A 217 13.38 12.26 2.17
CA ILE A 217 14.36 12.35 1.07
C ILE A 217 14.29 13.63 0.23
N HIS A 218 13.34 14.52 0.52
CA HIS A 218 13.07 15.70 -0.32
C HIS A 218 13.97 16.92 0.01
N GLY A 219 14.92 16.79 0.92
CA GLY A 219 15.86 17.86 1.27
C GLY A 219 15.23 19.03 2.04
N ILE A 220 14.07 18.83 2.64
CA ILE A 220 13.36 19.81 3.47
C ILE A 220 13.14 19.26 4.88
N PRO A 221 13.06 20.11 5.91
CA PRO A 221 12.75 19.69 7.27
C PRO A 221 11.45 18.89 7.34
N VAL A 222 11.40 17.90 8.24
CA VAL A 222 10.27 16.97 8.36
C VAL A 222 9.29 17.32 9.48
N THR A 223 9.49 18.49 10.12
CA THR A 223 8.72 18.97 11.28
C THR A 223 8.03 20.31 11.04
N MET A 224 7.94 20.76 9.78
CA MET A 224 7.22 21.98 9.41
C MET A 224 5.70 21.80 9.54
N GLN A 225 4.96 22.89 9.48
CA GLN A 225 3.49 22.86 9.46
C GLN A 225 2.96 22.13 8.23
N GLN A 226 1.83 21.44 8.39
CA GLN A 226 1.19 20.65 7.32
C GLN A 226 0.95 21.48 6.05
N SER A 227 0.53 22.74 6.21
CA SER A 227 0.27 23.65 5.07
C SER A 227 1.47 23.87 4.15
N VAL A 228 2.70 23.75 4.66
CA VAL A 228 3.91 23.84 3.83
C VAL A 228 4.04 22.62 2.92
N TYR A 229 3.77 21.43 3.45
CA TYR A 229 3.80 20.19 2.67
C TYR A 229 2.67 20.14 1.66
N ASP A 230 1.47 20.60 2.03
CA ASP A 230 0.31 20.69 1.13
C ASP A 230 0.60 21.59 -0.06
N ALA A 231 1.30 22.70 0.15
CA ALA A 231 1.70 23.62 -0.91
C ALA A 231 2.79 23.03 -1.85
N LEU A 232 3.53 22.01 -1.39
CA LEU A 232 4.58 21.34 -2.16
C LEU A 232 4.10 20.05 -2.86
N ALA A 233 2.90 19.60 -2.54
CA ALA A 233 2.32 18.34 -3.04
C ALA A 233 1.61 18.48 -4.41
N GLY A 234 1.90 19.55 -5.18
CA GLY A 234 1.32 19.86 -6.49
C GLY A 234 1.66 18.90 -7.61
#